data_9ec5b0432c37cbafeb41d59ed60aceb8
#
_entry.id   9ec5b0432c37cbafeb41d59ed60aceb8
#
_cell.length_a   1.000
_cell.length_b   1.000
_cell.length_c   1.000
_cell.angle_alpha   90.00
_cell.angle_beta   90.00
_cell.angle_gamma   90.00
#
_symmetry.space_group_name_H-M   'P 1'
#
loop_
_entity.id
_entity.type
_entity.pdbx_description
1 polymer ?
#
loop_
_entity_poly.entity_id
_entity_poly.type
_entity_poly.pdbx_seq_one_letter_code
_entity_poly.pdbx_strand_id
1 'polypeptide(L)'
;MSHLAVNLSMIFTEVPLIERFALAHAHGFQHIEIQFPYELDVIDIRTQLEQYDLSLCLINVPAGDLMQGGNGLAGIPGKEIEFHHALMLAITYANALNVPRVNILAGKQPLDADLLPCLNTLASNLKLACHMLTEQGIEPVFEMINGTDMPRFLIQNIAQAQEMLEVIH
;
A
#
# COMPACT_ATOMS: atom_id res chain seq x y z
N MET A 1 8.10 -23.65 1.42
CA MET A 1 9.36 -22.87 1.48
C MET A 1 8.99 -21.42 1.68
N SER A 2 9.72 -20.68 2.51
CA SER A 2 9.53 -19.23 2.63
C SER A 2 10.13 -18.56 1.41
N HIS A 3 9.35 -17.72 0.72
CA HIS A 3 9.82 -16.93 -0.40
C HIS A 3 10.20 -15.54 0.11
N LEU A 4 11.34 -15.01 -0.35
CA LEU A 4 11.75 -13.63 -0.08
C LEU A 4 11.27 -12.74 -1.21
N ALA A 5 10.62 -11.63 -0.89
CA ALA A 5 10.33 -10.55 -1.81
C ALA A 5 11.26 -9.36 -1.54
N VAL A 6 11.75 -8.70 -2.59
CA VAL A 6 12.52 -7.47 -2.46
C VAL A 6 11.63 -6.27 -2.78
N ASN A 7 11.71 -5.24 -1.93
CA ASN A 7 10.96 -4.00 -2.13
C ASN A 7 11.74 -3.05 -3.06
N LEU A 8 11.29 -2.92 -4.30
CA LEU A 8 11.94 -2.08 -5.31
C LEU A 8 11.78 -0.58 -5.04
N SER A 9 10.86 -0.19 -4.15
CA SER A 9 10.76 1.20 -3.70
C SER A 9 11.88 1.59 -2.73
N MET A 10 12.55 0.61 -2.10
CA MET A 10 13.56 0.82 -1.06
C MET A 10 14.97 0.36 -1.45
N ILE A 11 15.07 -0.58 -2.38
CA ILE A 11 16.34 -1.19 -2.81
C ILE A 11 16.62 -0.81 -4.27
N PHE A 12 17.89 -0.69 -4.65
CA PHE A 12 18.36 -0.26 -5.97
C PHE A 12 17.91 1.17 -6.35
N THR A 13 17.80 2.03 -5.36
CA THR A 13 17.27 3.41 -5.52
C THR A 13 18.19 4.34 -6.29
N GLU A 14 19.42 3.92 -6.60
CA GLU A 14 20.39 4.62 -7.43
C GLU A 14 20.01 4.68 -8.92
N VAL A 15 19.02 3.84 -9.33
CA VAL A 15 18.51 3.83 -10.71
C VAL A 15 17.00 4.07 -10.74
N PRO A 16 16.42 4.50 -11.89
CA PRO A 16 14.96 4.62 -12.05
C PRO A 16 14.23 3.32 -11.77
N LEU A 17 12.99 3.39 -11.28
CA LEU A 17 12.19 2.22 -10.88
C LEU A 17 12.12 1.15 -11.99
N ILE A 18 11.95 1.56 -13.24
CA ILE A 18 11.84 0.63 -14.38
C ILE A 18 13.11 -0.23 -14.59
N GLU A 19 14.28 0.25 -14.18
CA GLU A 19 15.55 -0.47 -14.31
C GLU A 19 15.79 -1.45 -13.13
N ARG A 20 15.09 -1.26 -12.00
CA ARG A 20 15.24 -2.08 -10.78
C ARG A 20 14.75 -3.51 -10.94
N PHE A 21 13.85 -3.77 -11.89
CA PHE A 21 13.38 -5.12 -12.23
C PHE A 21 14.54 -6.01 -12.71
N ALA A 22 15.37 -5.49 -13.61
CA ALA A 22 16.56 -6.18 -14.09
C ALA A 22 17.55 -6.50 -12.95
N LEU A 23 17.73 -5.55 -12.03
CA LEU A 23 18.61 -5.74 -10.86
C LEU A 23 18.06 -6.78 -9.89
N ALA A 24 16.76 -6.79 -9.61
CA ALA A 24 16.13 -7.83 -8.80
C ALA A 24 16.37 -9.22 -9.37
N HIS A 25 16.12 -9.40 -10.66
CA HIS A 25 16.39 -10.64 -11.37
C HIS A 25 17.88 -11.04 -11.31
N ALA A 26 18.79 -10.12 -11.59
CA ALA A 26 20.23 -10.35 -11.55
C ALA A 26 20.76 -10.79 -10.17
N HIS A 27 20.06 -10.37 -9.08
CA HIS A 27 20.36 -10.78 -7.71
C HIS A 27 19.59 -12.04 -7.25
N GLY A 28 18.85 -12.70 -8.16
CA GLY A 28 18.18 -13.99 -7.90
C GLY A 28 16.82 -13.87 -7.22
N PHE A 29 16.22 -12.68 -7.13
CA PHE A 29 14.86 -12.53 -6.64
C PHE A 29 13.86 -12.97 -7.71
N GLN A 30 12.79 -13.63 -7.27
CA GLN A 30 11.64 -14.02 -8.09
C GLN A 30 10.38 -13.24 -7.68
N HIS A 31 10.37 -12.71 -6.44
CA HIS A 31 9.24 -11.98 -5.88
C HIS A 31 9.68 -10.57 -5.53
N ILE A 32 8.87 -9.60 -5.94
CA ILE A 32 9.12 -8.19 -5.68
C ILE A 32 7.87 -7.54 -5.08
N GLU A 33 8.07 -6.43 -4.41
CA GLU A 33 7.01 -5.49 -4.06
C GLU A 33 7.38 -4.07 -4.50
N ILE A 34 6.38 -3.25 -4.78
CA ILE A 34 6.53 -1.85 -5.13
C ILE A 34 5.46 -1.07 -4.36
N GLN A 35 5.89 -0.13 -3.53
CA GLN A 35 4.93 0.64 -2.72
C GLN A 35 3.93 1.40 -3.59
N PHE A 36 4.41 2.19 -4.53
CA PHE A 36 3.57 3.04 -5.38
C PHE A 36 4.02 2.95 -6.84
N PRO A 37 3.49 2.00 -7.62
CA PRO A 37 3.92 1.78 -9.02
C PRO A 37 3.33 2.79 -10.02
N TYR A 38 2.52 3.74 -9.57
CA TYR A 38 1.61 4.57 -10.36
C TYR A 38 2.28 5.63 -11.24
N GLU A 39 3.60 5.80 -11.14
CA GLU A 39 4.40 6.62 -12.05
C GLU A 39 4.75 5.89 -13.35
N LEU A 40 4.60 4.57 -13.40
CA LEU A 40 4.84 3.73 -14.56
C LEU A 40 3.52 3.23 -15.15
N ASP A 41 3.45 3.14 -16.47
CA ASP A 41 2.32 2.50 -17.12
C ASP A 41 2.25 1.02 -16.79
N VAL A 42 1.02 0.51 -16.62
CA VAL A 42 0.76 -0.92 -16.35
C VAL A 42 1.41 -1.83 -17.39
N ILE A 43 1.43 -1.42 -18.66
CA ILE A 43 2.03 -2.20 -19.76
C ILE A 43 3.55 -2.30 -19.57
N ASP A 44 4.21 -1.23 -19.16
CA ASP A 44 5.65 -1.21 -18.94
C ASP A 44 6.02 -2.14 -17.76
N ILE A 45 5.28 -2.05 -16.65
CA ILE A 45 5.48 -2.93 -15.49
C ILE A 45 5.28 -4.40 -15.90
N ARG A 46 4.19 -4.71 -16.59
CA ARG A 46 3.92 -6.07 -17.06
C ARG A 46 5.05 -6.61 -17.94
N THR A 47 5.52 -5.79 -18.88
CA THR A 47 6.64 -6.16 -19.75
C THR A 47 7.88 -6.51 -18.95
N GLN A 48 8.21 -5.75 -17.90
CA GLN A 48 9.35 -6.05 -17.04
C GLN A 48 9.14 -7.35 -16.23
N LEU A 49 7.94 -7.54 -15.66
CA LEU A 49 7.61 -8.77 -14.92
C LEU A 49 7.76 -10.01 -15.80
N GLU A 50 7.23 -9.97 -17.03
CA GLU A 50 7.33 -11.07 -17.99
C GLU A 50 8.77 -11.30 -18.47
N GLN A 51 9.50 -10.23 -18.79
CA GLN A 51 10.88 -10.28 -19.29
C GLN A 51 11.83 -10.92 -18.28
N TYR A 52 11.64 -10.65 -16.99
CA TYR A 52 12.55 -11.09 -15.93
C TYR A 52 12.00 -12.23 -15.06
N ASP A 53 10.85 -12.81 -15.43
CA ASP A 53 10.16 -13.87 -14.67
C ASP A 53 9.97 -13.50 -13.20
N LEU A 54 9.43 -12.29 -12.96
CA LEU A 54 9.20 -11.73 -11.64
C LEU A 54 7.70 -11.71 -11.30
N SER A 55 7.38 -11.95 -10.04
CA SER A 55 6.02 -11.82 -9.50
C SER A 55 5.93 -10.59 -8.58
N LEU A 56 5.00 -9.69 -8.87
CA LEU A 56 4.71 -8.54 -8.00
C LEU A 56 3.74 -8.98 -6.90
N CYS A 57 4.20 -9.03 -5.64
CA CYS A 57 3.48 -9.62 -4.52
C CYS A 57 2.58 -8.65 -3.77
N LEU A 58 2.91 -7.36 -3.79
CA LEU A 58 2.23 -6.34 -3.01
C LEU A 58 2.45 -4.94 -3.62
N ILE A 59 1.38 -4.14 -3.61
CA ILE A 59 1.42 -2.69 -3.83
C ILE A 59 0.61 -1.99 -2.75
N ASN A 60 0.85 -0.68 -2.53
CA ASN A 60 0.03 0.12 -1.62
C ASN A 60 -1.06 0.87 -2.39
N VAL A 61 -2.20 1.14 -1.76
CA VAL A 61 -3.14 2.17 -2.21
C VAL A 61 -2.41 3.52 -2.21
N PRO A 62 -2.55 4.38 -3.24
CA PRO A 62 -1.98 5.73 -3.20
C PRO A 62 -2.33 6.44 -1.90
N ALA A 63 -1.32 6.88 -1.17
CA ALA A 63 -1.47 7.43 0.18
C ALA A 63 -1.56 8.97 0.20
N GLY A 64 -1.87 9.60 -0.95
CA GLY A 64 -1.92 11.06 -1.06
C GLY A 64 -0.57 11.70 -0.74
N ASP A 65 -0.56 12.66 0.17
CA ASP A 65 0.62 13.42 0.56
C ASP A 65 1.46 12.78 1.69
N LEU A 66 1.13 11.56 2.12
CA LEU A 66 1.75 10.92 3.30
C LEU A 66 3.27 10.85 3.17
N MET A 67 3.77 10.42 2.02
CA MET A 67 5.21 10.25 1.79
C MET A 67 5.96 11.58 1.58
N GLN A 68 5.25 12.68 1.36
CA GLN A 68 5.77 14.06 1.30
C GLN A 68 5.65 14.81 2.63
N GLY A 69 5.30 14.09 3.71
CA GLY A 69 5.19 14.66 5.06
C GLY A 69 3.78 15.08 5.46
N GLY A 70 2.79 14.93 4.56
CA GLY A 70 1.37 15.17 4.85
C GLY A 70 0.74 14.10 5.74
N ASN A 71 -0.59 14.07 5.79
CA ASN A 71 -1.33 13.17 6.68
C ASN A 71 -1.89 11.92 5.97
N GLY A 72 -1.89 11.90 4.63
CA GLY A 72 -2.43 10.78 3.85
C GLY A 72 -3.93 10.86 3.57
N LEU A 73 -4.56 9.71 3.34
CA LEU A 73 -5.96 9.63 2.91
C LEU A 73 -6.82 8.75 3.83
N ALA A 74 -6.40 7.52 4.11
CA ALA A 74 -7.28 6.47 4.63
C ALA A 74 -7.96 6.81 5.97
N GLY A 75 -7.26 7.48 6.88
CA GLY A 75 -7.79 7.87 8.19
C GLY A 75 -8.10 9.37 8.31
N ILE A 76 -8.24 10.12 7.20
CA ILE A 76 -8.41 11.57 7.26
C ILE A 76 -9.86 11.94 6.97
N PRO A 77 -10.61 12.48 7.98
CA PRO A 77 -11.97 12.94 7.77
C PRO A 77 -12.06 13.97 6.65
N GLY A 78 -13.05 13.80 5.75
CA GLY A 78 -13.25 14.66 4.58
C GLY A 78 -12.46 14.25 3.34
N LYS A 79 -11.61 13.19 3.41
CA LYS A 79 -10.86 12.66 2.28
C LYS A 79 -11.35 11.28 1.79
N GLU A 80 -12.56 10.89 2.17
CA GLU A 80 -13.14 9.59 1.84
C GLU A 80 -13.29 9.39 0.33
N ILE A 81 -13.66 10.44 -0.41
CA ILE A 81 -13.79 10.39 -1.88
C ILE A 81 -12.41 10.24 -2.54
N GLU A 82 -11.41 10.96 -2.06
CA GLU A 82 -10.04 10.85 -2.55
C GLU A 82 -9.48 9.43 -2.29
N PHE A 83 -9.73 8.90 -1.09
CA PHE A 83 -9.36 7.52 -0.75
C PHE A 83 -10.04 6.50 -1.66
N HIS A 84 -11.33 6.64 -1.93
CA HIS A 84 -12.06 5.76 -2.84
C HIS A 84 -11.46 5.77 -4.26
N HIS A 85 -11.13 6.93 -4.80
CA HIS A 85 -10.46 7.02 -6.11
C HIS A 85 -9.08 6.35 -6.09
N ALA A 86 -8.31 6.54 -5.04
CA ALA A 86 -7.01 5.90 -4.85
C ALA A 86 -7.13 4.38 -4.78
N LEU A 87 -8.14 3.87 -4.07
CA LEU A 87 -8.45 2.45 -3.98
C LEU A 87 -8.81 1.85 -5.35
N MET A 88 -9.65 2.52 -6.12
CA MET A 88 -10.00 2.10 -7.49
C MET A 88 -8.78 2.03 -8.41
N LEU A 89 -7.86 2.98 -8.30
CA LEU A 89 -6.61 2.96 -9.04
C LEU A 89 -5.76 1.75 -8.63
N ALA A 90 -5.63 1.48 -7.33
CA ALA A 90 -4.89 0.32 -6.83
C ALA A 90 -5.48 -1.00 -7.33
N ILE A 91 -6.81 -1.15 -7.29
CA ILE A 91 -7.52 -2.33 -7.83
C ILE A 91 -7.24 -2.50 -9.33
N THR A 92 -7.24 -1.41 -10.09
CA THR A 92 -6.95 -1.44 -11.54
C THR A 92 -5.54 -1.99 -11.80
N TYR A 93 -4.53 -1.49 -11.08
CA TYR A 93 -3.15 -1.97 -11.21
C TYR A 93 -3.00 -3.42 -10.70
N ALA A 94 -3.60 -3.74 -9.56
CA ALA A 94 -3.51 -5.07 -8.97
C ALA A 94 -4.10 -6.13 -9.91
N ASN A 95 -5.28 -5.89 -10.46
CA ASN A 95 -5.91 -6.80 -11.45
C ASN A 95 -5.07 -6.95 -12.71
N ALA A 96 -4.58 -5.84 -13.25
CA ALA A 96 -3.82 -5.84 -14.49
C ALA A 96 -2.45 -6.53 -14.36
N LEU A 97 -1.85 -6.52 -13.17
CA LEU A 97 -0.53 -7.08 -12.87
C LEU A 97 -0.59 -8.40 -12.06
N ASN A 98 -1.78 -8.93 -11.80
CA ASN A 98 -2.01 -10.13 -10.96
C ASN A 98 -1.39 -10.01 -9.56
N VAL A 99 -1.51 -8.83 -8.93
CA VAL A 99 -0.99 -8.59 -7.59
C VAL A 99 -1.96 -9.18 -6.55
N PRO A 100 -1.50 -10.13 -5.71
CA PRO A 100 -2.40 -10.83 -4.79
C PRO A 100 -2.77 -10.00 -3.54
N ARG A 101 -2.03 -8.94 -3.22
CA ARG A 101 -2.21 -8.15 -1.99
C ARG A 101 -2.11 -6.66 -2.25
N VAL A 102 -3.00 -5.90 -1.61
CA VAL A 102 -2.97 -4.44 -1.62
C VAL A 102 -2.92 -3.93 -0.18
N ASN A 103 -1.89 -3.14 0.13
CA ASN A 103 -1.69 -2.55 1.44
C ASN A 103 -2.31 -1.16 1.54
N ILE A 104 -2.97 -0.90 2.67
CA ILE A 104 -3.59 0.39 2.99
C ILE A 104 -2.80 1.05 4.13
N LEU A 105 -2.15 2.17 3.85
CA LEU A 105 -1.49 2.98 4.87
C LEU A 105 -2.52 3.79 5.65
N ALA A 106 -2.57 3.64 6.97
CA ALA A 106 -3.57 4.27 7.84
C ALA A 106 -3.56 5.80 7.81
N GLY A 107 -2.39 6.39 7.53
CA GLY A 107 -2.20 7.84 7.59
C GLY A 107 -1.83 8.35 8.98
N LYS A 108 -1.65 9.67 9.11
CA LYS A 108 -1.26 10.33 10.37
C LYS A 108 -2.40 11.23 10.86
N GLN A 109 -2.62 11.25 12.16
CA GLN A 109 -3.52 12.22 12.78
C GLN A 109 -3.06 13.66 12.47
N PRO A 110 -3.89 14.54 11.87
CA PRO A 110 -3.59 15.96 11.74
C PRO A 110 -3.36 16.62 13.11
N LEU A 111 -2.60 17.72 13.14
CA LEU A 111 -2.25 18.42 14.39
C LEU A 111 -3.47 19.01 15.11
N ASP A 112 -4.44 19.41 14.32
CA ASP A 112 -5.66 20.12 14.72
C ASP A 112 -6.91 19.22 14.73
N ALA A 113 -6.74 17.92 14.56
CA ALA A 113 -7.85 16.95 14.55
C ALA A 113 -7.82 16.02 15.76
N ASP A 114 -8.99 15.64 16.24
CA ASP A 114 -9.16 14.63 17.26
C ASP A 114 -8.86 13.23 16.70
N LEU A 115 -8.30 12.36 17.54
CA LEU A 115 -7.92 10.99 17.14
C LEU A 115 -9.15 10.14 16.77
N LEU A 116 -10.23 10.22 17.55
CA LEU A 116 -11.40 9.34 17.37
C LEU A 116 -12.08 9.52 16.01
N PRO A 117 -12.34 10.71 15.49
CA PRO A 117 -12.81 10.88 14.11
C PRO A 117 -11.90 10.26 13.07
N CYS A 118 -10.57 10.37 13.23
CA CYS A 118 -9.60 9.76 12.32
C CYS A 118 -9.69 8.23 12.33
N LEU A 119 -9.78 7.61 13.52
CA LEU A 119 -9.93 6.16 13.64
C LEU A 119 -11.27 5.67 13.07
N ASN A 120 -12.36 6.42 13.25
CA ASN A 120 -13.67 6.09 12.67
C ASN A 120 -13.65 6.16 11.14
N THR A 121 -13.00 7.19 10.58
CA THR A 121 -12.80 7.31 9.13
C THR A 121 -11.95 6.15 8.60
N LEU A 122 -10.84 5.84 9.28
CA LEU A 122 -10.00 4.70 8.93
C LEU A 122 -10.79 3.39 8.92
N ALA A 123 -11.55 3.10 9.98
CA ALA A 123 -12.36 1.90 10.07
C ALA A 123 -13.38 1.78 8.92
N SER A 124 -14.06 2.88 8.60
CA SER A 124 -15.02 2.91 7.48
C SER A 124 -14.33 2.66 6.13
N ASN A 125 -13.19 3.28 5.89
CA ASN A 125 -12.42 3.13 4.67
C ASN A 125 -11.78 1.73 4.55
N LEU A 126 -11.32 1.14 5.66
CA LEU A 126 -10.84 -0.24 5.67
C LEU A 126 -11.96 -1.24 5.37
N LYS A 127 -13.17 -1.08 5.93
CA LYS A 127 -14.34 -1.90 5.58
C LYS A 127 -14.64 -1.84 4.08
N LEU A 128 -14.66 -0.64 3.51
CA LEU A 128 -14.86 -0.45 2.07
C LEU A 128 -13.77 -1.15 1.27
N ALA A 129 -12.49 -0.95 1.64
CA ALA A 129 -11.37 -1.56 0.96
C ALA A 129 -11.41 -3.10 1.04
N CYS A 130 -11.71 -3.66 2.22
CA CYS A 130 -11.88 -5.10 2.38
C CYS A 130 -12.94 -5.66 1.44
N HIS A 131 -14.12 -5.02 1.39
CA HIS A 131 -15.18 -5.45 0.48
C HIS A 131 -14.74 -5.41 -0.98
N MET A 132 -14.26 -4.26 -1.45
CA MET A 132 -13.93 -4.05 -2.87
C MET A 132 -12.75 -4.91 -3.34
N LEU A 133 -11.70 -5.08 -2.52
CA LEU A 133 -10.54 -5.90 -2.86
C LEU A 133 -10.88 -7.39 -2.86
N THR A 134 -11.62 -7.86 -1.84
CA THR A 134 -12.02 -9.26 -1.74
C THR A 134 -12.93 -9.69 -2.91
N GLU A 135 -13.83 -8.83 -3.38
CA GLU A 135 -14.63 -9.08 -4.59
C GLU A 135 -13.79 -9.30 -5.85
N GLN A 136 -12.56 -8.76 -5.87
CA GLN A 136 -11.61 -8.95 -6.96
C GLN A 136 -10.64 -10.12 -6.71
N GLY A 137 -10.77 -10.84 -5.60
CA GLY A 137 -9.83 -11.89 -5.21
C GLY A 137 -8.48 -11.38 -4.72
N ILE A 138 -8.41 -10.10 -4.34
CA ILE A 138 -7.20 -9.45 -3.81
C ILE A 138 -7.29 -9.42 -2.28
N GLU A 139 -6.22 -9.81 -1.60
CA GLU A 139 -6.11 -9.78 -0.14
C GLU A 139 -5.83 -8.34 0.34
N PRO A 140 -6.75 -7.70 1.10
CA PRO A 140 -6.47 -6.41 1.73
C PRO A 140 -5.57 -6.61 2.94
N VAL A 141 -4.53 -5.79 3.05
CA VAL A 141 -3.65 -5.75 4.22
C VAL A 141 -3.45 -4.32 4.68
N PHE A 142 -3.12 -4.13 5.95
CA PHE A 142 -2.63 -2.86 6.47
C PHE A 142 -1.49 -3.10 7.45
N GLU A 143 -0.66 -2.09 7.67
CA GLU A 143 0.51 -2.20 8.52
C GLU A 143 0.51 -1.19 9.66
N MET A 144 1.20 -1.54 10.74
CA MET A 144 1.54 -0.61 11.79
C MET A 144 2.92 0.01 11.51
N ILE A 145 3.04 1.32 11.71
CA ILE A 145 4.32 2.03 11.60
C ILE A 145 4.59 2.71 12.94
N ASN A 146 5.75 2.43 13.55
CA ASN A 146 6.11 2.94 14.86
C ASN A 146 6.19 4.48 14.88
N GLY A 147 5.90 5.07 16.05
CA GLY A 147 5.83 6.52 16.21
C GLY A 147 7.19 7.25 16.17
N THR A 148 8.31 6.54 16.11
CA THR A 148 9.64 7.12 15.91
C THR A 148 9.86 7.46 14.44
N ASP A 149 9.59 6.50 13.56
CA ASP A 149 9.78 6.67 12.12
C ASP A 149 8.66 7.51 11.50
N MET A 150 7.41 7.33 11.99
CA MET A 150 6.27 8.10 11.51
C MET A 150 5.44 8.63 12.69
N PRO A 151 5.80 9.79 13.26
CA PRO A 151 5.07 10.38 14.38
C PRO A 151 3.59 10.60 14.06
N ARG A 152 2.72 10.25 15.02
CA ARG A 152 1.25 10.34 14.92
C ARG A 152 0.61 9.46 13.85
N PHE A 153 1.31 8.44 13.35
CA PHE A 153 0.68 7.43 12.52
C PHE A 153 -0.48 6.78 13.30
N LEU A 154 -1.61 6.54 12.64
CA LEU A 154 -2.85 6.15 13.35
C LEU A 154 -2.76 4.76 13.98
N ILE A 155 -2.00 3.85 13.39
CA ILE A 155 -1.78 2.48 13.89
C ILE A 155 -0.28 2.26 14.11
N GLN A 156 0.16 2.32 15.36
CA GLN A 156 1.60 2.32 15.68
C GLN A 156 2.12 1.01 16.29
N ASN A 157 1.23 0.11 16.68
CA ASN A 157 1.60 -1.13 17.35
C ASN A 157 0.55 -2.22 17.15
N ILE A 158 0.91 -3.45 17.54
CA ILE A 158 0.08 -4.65 17.36
C ILE A 158 -1.27 -4.53 18.09
N ALA A 159 -1.31 -3.97 19.29
CA ALA A 159 -2.56 -3.83 20.05
C ALA A 159 -3.57 -2.95 19.30
N GLN A 160 -3.12 -1.78 18.80
CA GLN A 160 -3.97 -0.90 17.98
C GLN A 160 -4.42 -1.57 16.68
N ALA A 161 -3.54 -2.37 16.04
CA ALA A 161 -3.91 -3.11 14.85
C ALA A 161 -4.98 -4.18 15.16
N GLN A 162 -4.87 -4.89 16.28
CA GLN A 162 -5.86 -5.85 16.71
C GLN A 162 -7.21 -5.19 17.03
N GLU A 163 -7.21 -4.08 17.77
CA GLU A 163 -8.42 -3.30 18.05
C GLU A 163 -9.10 -2.84 16.74
N MET A 164 -8.31 -2.38 15.77
CA MET A 164 -8.85 -1.99 14.46
C MET A 164 -9.46 -3.18 13.72
N LEU A 165 -8.82 -4.36 13.73
CA LEU A 165 -9.36 -5.57 13.13
C LEU A 165 -10.70 -5.97 13.77
N GLU A 166 -10.84 -5.87 15.08
CA GLU A 166 -12.11 -6.16 15.79
C GLU A 166 -13.22 -5.19 15.37
N VAL A 167 -12.88 -3.93 15.05
CA VAL A 167 -13.86 -2.91 14.61
C VAL A 167 -14.31 -3.13 13.17
N ILE A 168 -13.43 -3.65 12.29
CA ILE A 168 -13.75 -3.82 10.87
C ILE A 168 -14.39 -5.17 10.54
N HIS A 169 -14.27 -6.16 11.41
CA HIS A 169 -14.98 -7.44 11.33
C HIS A 169 -16.41 -7.32 11.86
#